data_d723496b1a214618a2afa41d3b69b220
#
_entry.id   d723496b1a214618a2afa41d3b69b220
#
_cell.length_a   1.000
_cell.length_b   1.000
_cell.length_c   1.000
_cell.angle_alpha   90.00
_cell.angle_beta   90.00
_cell.angle_gamma   90.00
#
_symmetry.space_group_name_H-M   'P 1'
#
loop_
_entity.id
_entity.type
_entity.pdbx_description
1 polymer ?
#
loop_
_entity_poly.entity_id
_entity_poly.type
_entity_poly.pdbx_seq_one_letter_code
_entity_poly.pdbx_strand_id
1 'polypeptide(L)'
;MPLESNARIVKELARRGYNAEREAITLLASAPDSAAAVGSVVDRAPDDALRITADHVRAVTDDRSASDDDRTPSDDDLTQGSTPTRNGDESPTETSKTLSPVETEGSFPDSESVADSNSGSNSGSNSGSNSTNDAAANNAAASNADHNGDRIADDSPDTAPHHDPDLRDLEIGNDMTGRSTGTGEYGDFVRTFRDRYERLSKVLRGRVNHRPAEAIAEMPGGSDAAMIGLVNDVRSTKSGHWLVELEDTTGTFPALIMKDKGLADLVDEILMDECLAVEGTLADDSGILFADSLHFPDVPRTHRTGGADRHVQAALISDVHVGSDEFMADAWSSFTDWLHTPEAEPVEYLLLAGDMVEGVGVYPDQDEELEIVDIYEQYEAFAEYLKEVPADTEVVMIPGNHDAVRLAEPQPGFNDEIRAIMDVHDAQIVSNPATVTVEGVDVLMYHGVSLDEVIAELPEEKASYDEPHKAMYQLLKKRHVAPQFGGHTRVAPEERDYLVIEDVPDVFHTGHVHKLGWGKYHNVLAVNSGCWQAQTDFQKSVNIDPDSGYAPILDLDTLDMTVRKFS
;
A
#
# COMPACT_ATOMS: atom_id res chain seq x y z
N MET A 1 -7.52 -32.90 8.56
CA MET A 1 -8.99 -32.92 8.55
C MET A 1 -9.44 -33.04 7.10
N PRO A 2 -10.48 -33.79 6.75
CA PRO A 2 -10.93 -33.91 5.38
C PRO A 2 -11.42 -32.54 4.89
N LEU A 3 -10.98 -32.12 3.69
CA LEU A 3 -11.42 -30.93 2.99
C LEU A 3 -12.76 -31.23 2.28
N GLU A 4 -13.86 -31.29 3.03
CA GLU A 4 -15.17 -31.72 2.49
C GLU A 4 -16.05 -30.54 2.03
N SER A 5 -15.62 -29.28 2.18
CA SER A 5 -16.36 -28.10 1.72
C SER A 5 -15.53 -27.26 0.76
N ASN A 6 -16.20 -26.62 -0.21
CA ASN A 6 -15.58 -25.71 -1.16
C ASN A 6 -14.76 -24.62 -0.46
N ALA A 7 -15.30 -24.00 0.59
CA ALA A 7 -14.62 -22.96 1.36
C ALA A 7 -13.29 -23.44 1.97
N ARG A 8 -13.21 -24.70 2.46
CA ARG A 8 -11.96 -25.25 3.00
C ARG A 8 -10.93 -25.54 1.93
N ILE A 9 -11.36 -25.92 0.72
CA ILE A 9 -10.46 -26.12 -0.42
C ILE A 9 -9.88 -24.78 -0.86
N VAL A 10 -10.71 -23.73 -1.00
CA VAL A 10 -10.29 -22.36 -1.31
C VAL A 10 -9.26 -21.88 -0.27
N LYS A 11 -9.57 -22.02 1.02
CA LYS A 11 -8.67 -21.64 2.11
C LYS A 11 -7.33 -22.37 2.07
N GLU A 12 -7.32 -23.65 1.73
CA GLU A 12 -6.07 -24.41 1.62
C GLU A 12 -5.26 -24.02 0.38
N LEU A 13 -5.92 -23.70 -0.76
CA LEU A 13 -5.26 -23.18 -1.95
C LEU A 13 -4.70 -21.78 -1.71
N ALA A 14 -5.48 -20.90 -1.07
CA ALA A 14 -5.05 -19.54 -0.71
C ALA A 14 -3.83 -19.54 0.24
N ARG A 15 -3.80 -20.43 1.24
CA ARG A 15 -2.62 -20.60 2.12
C ARG A 15 -1.35 -21.02 1.38
N ARG A 16 -1.50 -21.57 0.19
CA ARG A 16 -0.39 -21.96 -0.69
C ARG A 16 -0.12 -20.94 -1.80
N GLY A 17 -0.82 -19.81 -1.77
CA GLY A 17 -0.62 -18.71 -2.71
C GLY A 17 -1.38 -18.84 -4.03
N TYR A 18 -2.42 -19.68 -4.08
CA TYR A 18 -3.20 -19.89 -5.30
C TYR A 18 -4.66 -19.50 -5.10
N ASN A 19 -5.23 -18.76 -6.05
CA ASN A 19 -6.67 -18.68 -6.28
C ASN A 19 -7.16 -19.90 -7.07
N ALA A 20 -8.46 -20.11 -7.20
CA ALA A 20 -8.98 -21.25 -7.97
C ALA A 20 -10.33 -20.93 -8.61
N GLU A 21 -10.53 -21.48 -9.82
CA GLU A 21 -11.83 -21.44 -10.50
C GLU A 21 -12.89 -22.23 -9.74
N ARG A 22 -14.13 -21.76 -9.80
CA ARG A 22 -15.29 -22.46 -9.22
C ARG A 22 -15.37 -23.93 -9.69
N GLU A 23 -15.11 -24.19 -10.98
CA GLU A 23 -15.10 -25.53 -11.53
C GLU A 23 -13.93 -26.36 -10.98
N ALA A 24 -12.75 -25.76 -10.81
CA ALA A 24 -11.60 -26.41 -10.16
C ALA A 24 -11.91 -26.81 -8.72
N ILE A 25 -12.52 -25.90 -7.95
CA ILE A 25 -12.95 -26.16 -6.57
C ILE A 25 -13.97 -27.30 -6.51
N THR A 26 -14.95 -27.30 -7.42
CA THR A 26 -15.96 -28.35 -7.50
C THR A 26 -15.33 -29.72 -7.83
N LEU A 27 -14.38 -29.76 -8.75
CA LEU A 27 -13.63 -30.98 -9.10
C LEU A 27 -12.79 -31.47 -7.92
N LEU A 28 -12.10 -30.57 -7.21
CA LEU A 28 -11.31 -30.91 -6.02
C LEU A 28 -12.21 -31.40 -4.87
N ALA A 29 -13.39 -30.80 -4.67
CA ALA A 29 -14.35 -31.22 -3.65
C ALA A 29 -14.97 -32.59 -3.96
N SER A 30 -15.12 -32.96 -5.23
CA SER A 30 -15.64 -34.25 -5.67
C SER A 30 -14.59 -35.36 -5.67
N ALA A 31 -13.31 -35.03 -5.44
CA ALA A 31 -12.24 -36.02 -5.40
C ALA A 31 -12.36 -36.92 -4.16
N PRO A 32 -12.07 -38.24 -4.27
CA PRO A 32 -12.16 -39.17 -3.16
C PRO A 32 -11.29 -38.81 -1.92
N ASP A 33 -10.21 -38.06 -2.16
CA ASP A 33 -9.35 -37.45 -1.13
C ASP A 33 -9.00 -36.05 -1.62
N SER A 34 -9.82 -35.07 -1.23
CA SER A 34 -9.69 -33.68 -1.63
C SER A 34 -8.37 -33.07 -1.16
N ALA A 35 -7.85 -33.44 0.02
CA ALA A 35 -6.60 -32.93 0.54
C ALA A 35 -5.39 -33.41 -0.28
N ALA A 36 -5.38 -34.69 -0.68
CA ALA A 36 -4.35 -35.23 -1.57
C ALA A 36 -4.47 -34.69 -3.00
N ALA A 37 -5.68 -34.35 -3.46
CA ALA A 37 -5.91 -33.74 -4.76
C ALA A 37 -5.36 -32.31 -4.79
N VAL A 38 -5.71 -31.48 -3.83
CA VAL A 38 -5.17 -30.11 -3.65
C VAL A 38 -3.64 -30.12 -3.62
N GLY A 39 -3.02 -30.99 -2.81
CA GLY A 39 -1.56 -31.12 -2.76
C GLY A 39 -0.95 -31.44 -4.12
N SER A 40 -1.56 -32.39 -4.85
CA SER A 40 -1.03 -32.82 -6.16
C SER A 40 -1.20 -31.78 -7.26
N VAL A 41 -2.25 -30.97 -7.21
CA VAL A 41 -2.50 -29.89 -8.18
C VAL A 41 -1.51 -28.76 -7.93
N VAL A 42 -1.32 -28.33 -6.68
CA VAL A 42 -0.34 -27.30 -6.31
C VAL A 42 1.08 -27.69 -6.67
N ASP A 43 1.48 -28.96 -6.42
CA ASP A 43 2.82 -29.47 -6.75
C ASP A 43 3.11 -29.51 -8.28
N ARG A 44 2.09 -29.37 -9.12
CA ARG A 44 2.18 -29.45 -10.58
C ARG A 44 1.75 -28.16 -11.29
N ALA A 45 1.18 -27.22 -10.56
CA ALA A 45 0.85 -25.92 -11.10
C ALA A 45 2.10 -25.24 -11.65
N PRO A 46 2.02 -24.49 -12.76
CA PRO A 46 3.13 -23.67 -13.24
C PRO A 46 3.58 -22.69 -12.14
N ASP A 47 4.89 -22.42 -12.07
CA ASP A 47 5.48 -21.53 -11.06
C ASP A 47 4.95 -20.07 -11.14
N ASP A 48 4.38 -19.70 -12.28
CA ASP A 48 3.78 -18.40 -12.57
C ASP A 48 2.24 -18.42 -12.49
N ALA A 49 1.62 -19.54 -12.15
CA ALA A 49 0.18 -19.63 -12.03
C ALA A 49 -0.30 -18.98 -10.73
N LEU A 50 -1.06 -17.90 -10.82
CA LEU A 50 -1.77 -17.31 -9.68
C LEU A 50 -3.10 -18.02 -9.39
N ARG A 51 -3.58 -18.86 -10.31
CA ARG A 51 -4.89 -19.50 -10.28
C ARG A 51 -4.83 -20.97 -10.65
N ILE A 52 -5.52 -21.81 -9.92
CA ILE A 52 -5.77 -23.22 -10.24
C ILE A 52 -7.02 -23.32 -11.12
N THR A 53 -6.83 -23.69 -12.38
CA THR A 53 -7.92 -23.89 -13.34
C THR A 53 -8.48 -25.32 -13.29
N ALA A 54 -9.66 -25.53 -13.84
CA ALA A 54 -10.27 -26.86 -14.01
C ALA A 54 -9.35 -27.83 -14.78
N ASP A 55 -8.57 -27.31 -15.74
CA ASP A 55 -7.63 -28.11 -16.53
C ASP A 55 -6.41 -28.57 -15.71
N HIS A 56 -5.92 -27.74 -14.78
CA HIS A 56 -4.88 -28.15 -13.83
C HIS A 56 -5.36 -29.33 -12.96
N VAL A 57 -6.63 -29.30 -12.51
CA VAL A 57 -7.20 -30.39 -11.71
C VAL A 57 -7.39 -31.66 -12.56
N ARG A 58 -7.93 -31.53 -13.79
CA ARG A 58 -8.12 -32.68 -14.71
C ARG A 58 -6.80 -33.34 -15.06
N ALA A 59 -5.76 -32.57 -15.35
CA ALA A 59 -4.42 -33.10 -15.68
C ALA A 59 -3.84 -33.99 -14.54
N VAL A 60 -4.18 -33.70 -13.28
CA VAL A 60 -3.73 -34.47 -12.12
C VAL A 60 -4.63 -35.68 -11.84
N THR A 61 -5.95 -35.57 -12.10
CA THR A 61 -6.91 -36.66 -11.88
C THR A 61 -6.84 -37.72 -12.96
N ASP A 62 -6.62 -37.35 -14.23
CA ASP A 62 -6.48 -38.27 -15.37
C ASP A 62 -5.20 -39.12 -15.28
N ASP A 63 -4.10 -38.55 -14.79
CA ASP A 63 -2.84 -39.27 -14.57
C ASP A 63 -2.95 -40.35 -13.47
N ARG A 64 -3.84 -40.15 -12.48
CA ARG A 64 -4.12 -41.15 -11.45
C ARG A 64 -4.97 -42.31 -11.95
N SER A 65 -5.91 -42.05 -12.89
CA SER A 65 -6.70 -43.12 -13.49
C SER A 65 -5.89 -44.00 -14.45
N ALA A 66 -4.81 -43.44 -15.06
CA ALA A 66 -3.91 -44.20 -15.92
C ALA A 66 -2.89 -45.07 -15.15
N SER A 67 -2.65 -44.78 -13.85
CA SER A 67 -1.70 -45.52 -13.01
C SER A 67 -2.33 -46.70 -12.23
N ASP A 68 -3.67 -46.78 -12.15
CA ASP A 68 -4.37 -47.86 -11.41
C ASP A 68 -4.81 -49.03 -12.30
N ASP A 69 -4.69 -48.93 -13.63
CA ASP A 69 -5.15 -49.98 -14.55
C ASP A 69 -4.08 -51.04 -14.93
N ASP A 70 -2.89 -51.02 -14.32
CA ASP A 70 -1.81 -51.97 -14.59
C ASP A 70 -1.45 -52.85 -13.38
N ARG A 71 -2.48 -53.43 -12.71
CA ARG A 71 -2.30 -54.53 -11.74
C ARG A 71 -3.35 -55.61 -11.95
N THR A 72 -3.08 -56.53 -12.89
CA THR A 72 -3.68 -57.87 -12.85
C THR A 72 -2.82 -58.81 -12.02
N PRO A 73 -3.44 -59.72 -11.24
CA PRO A 73 -2.71 -60.61 -10.34
C PRO A 73 -2.30 -61.90 -11.10
N SER A 74 -1.09 -62.35 -10.87
CA SER A 74 -0.71 -63.74 -11.14
C SER A 74 -0.29 -64.42 -9.84
N ASP A 75 -1.04 -65.50 -9.55
CA ASP A 75 -0.82 -66.48 -8.48
C ASP A 75 0.46 -67.30 -8.68
N ASP A 76 0.86 -67.92 -7.57
CA ASP A 76 1.73 -69.08 -7.33
C ASP A 76 3.21 -68.78 -7.01
N ASP A 77 3.75 -69.20 -5.94
CA ASP A 77 3.90 -70.40 -5.19
C ASP A 77 4.98 -70.25 -4.08
N LEU A 78 4.79 -70.93 -3.02
CA LEU A 78 5.56 -71.22 -1.84
C LEU A 78 7.10 -71.43 -2.01
N THR A 79 7.94 -70.95 -1.07
CA THR A 79 8.66 -71.77 -0.08
C THR A 79 9.84 -71.03 0.57
N GLN A 80 9.81 -71.09 1.91
CA GLN A 80 10.88 -71.30 2.89
C GLN A 80 12.30 -70.73 2.77
N GLY A 81 12.69 -69.98 3.79
CA GLY A 81 13.79 -70.48 4.59
C GLY A 81 14.99 -69.57 4.84
N SER A 82 15.17 -69.29 6.11
CA SER A 82 16.42 -69.16 6.84
C SER A 82 17.24 -67.86 6.80
N THR A 83 17.23 -67.20 7.93
CA THR A 83 18.40 -66.51 8.54
C THR A 83 19.54 -67.47 8.78
N PRO A 84 20.84 -67.10 8.97
CA PRO A 84 21.27 -66.11 9.97
C PRO A 84 22.60 -65.36 9.77
N THR A 85 22.80 -64.35 10.65
CA THR A 85 24.02 -63.98 11.41
C THR A 85 25.23 -63.31 10.72
N ARG A 86 25.49 -62.08 11.16
CA ARG A 86 26.53 -61.60 12.11
C ARG A 86 27.86 -61.04 11.57
N ASN A 87 28.23 -59.93 12.23
CA ASN A 87 29.55 -59.30 12.43
C ASN A 87 29.99 -58.32 11.32
N GLY A 88 30.36 -57.16 11.67
CA GLY A 88 31.09 -56.45 12.71
C GLY A 88 31.71 -55.26 12.08
N ASP A 89 31.66 -54.24 12.74
CA ASP A 89 32.65 -53.45 13.44
C ASP A 89 32.99 -52.07 12.84
N GLU A 90 33.00 -51.11 13.79
CA GLU A 90 33.73 -49.85 13.91
C GLU A 90 33.15 -48.56 13.32
N SER A 91 32.70 -47.76 14.34
CA SER A 91 32.57 -46.28 14.31
C SER A 91 33.91 -45.57 14.22
N PRO A 92 33.99 -44.25 13.91
CA PRO A 92 33.69 -43.26 14.95
C PRO A 92 32.99 -41.98 14.50
N THR A 93 32.14 -41.53 15.42
CA THR A 93 31.82 -40.18 15.91
C THR A 93 32.24 -38.94 15.10
N GLU A 94 31.26 -38.11 14.73
CA GLU A 94 31.30 -36.69 15.04
C GLU A 94 29.88 -36.12 15.21
N THR A 95 29.76 -35.32 16.25
CA THR A 95 28.57 -34.74 16.82
C THR A 95 28.12 -33.51 16.02
N SER A 96 26.85 -33.48 15.59
CA SER A 96 26.17 -32.26 15.23
C SER A 96 24.98 -32.06 16.16
N LYS A 97 25.00 -30.93 16.88
CA LYS A 97 23.96 -30.52 17.82
C LYS A 97 22.77 -29.92 17.06
N THR A 98 21.66 -30.58 17.14
CA THR A 98 20.33 -30.04 16.87
C THR A 98 19.93 -29.12 18.02
N LEU A 99 19.60 -27.87 17.70
CA LEU A 99 18.91 -26.97 18.61
C LEU A 99 17.41 -26.96 18.24
N SER A 100 16.59 -27.38 19.18
CA SER A 100 15.12 -27.29 19.12
C SER A 100 14.66 -25.88 19.47
N PRO A 101 13.49 -25.40 18.97
CA PRO A 101 12.99 -24.08 19.26
C PRO A 101 12.45 -23.99 20.69
N VAL A 102 12.72 -22.84 21.33
CA VAL A 102 12.22 -22.47 22.64
C VAL A 102 10.85 -21.83 22.46
N GLU A 103 9.84 -22.44 23.04
CA GLU A 103 8.53 -21.81 23.27
C GLU A 103 8.67 -20.77 24.38
N THR A 104 8.29 -19.52 24.11
CA THR A 104 8.09 -18.50 25.14
C THR A 104 6.62 -18.14 25.19
N GLU A 105 5.94 -18.68 26.19
CA GLU A 105 4.67 -18.17 26.69
C GLU A 105 4.91 -16.81 27.38
N GLY A 106 4.32 -15.75 26.87
CA GLY A 106 4.24 -14.43 27.49
C GLY A 106 2.81 -14.11 27.87
N SER A 107 2.49 -14.25 29.15
CA SER A 107 1.23 -13.82 29.76
C SER A 107 1.19 -12.31 29.89
N PHE A 108 0.09 -11.72 29.46
CA PHE A 108 -0.27 -10.33 29.73
C PHE A 108 -0.92 -10.21 31.11
N PRO A 109 -0.66 -9.16 31.90
CA PRO A 109 -1.35 -8.90 33.15
C PRO A 109 -2.64 -8.12 32.95
N ASP A 110 -3.68 -8.55 33.66
CA ASP A 110 -4.98 -7.91 33.80
C ASP A 110 -4.88 -6.46 34.32
N SER A 111 -5.64 -5.56 33.70
CA SER A 111 -5.84 -4.20 34.18
C SER A 111 -7.01 -4.14 35.14
N GLU A 112 -6.74 -3.86 36.38
CA GLU A 112 -7.75 -3.48 37.38
C GLU A 112 -8.26 -2.06 37.17
N SER A 113 -9.58 -1.97 37.22
CA SER A 113 -10.38 -0.76 37.24
C SER A 113 -10.17 0.06 38.52
N VAL A 114 -9.98 1.38 38.38
CA VAL A 114 -10.28 2.33 39.47
C VAL A 114 -11.18 3.43 38.93
N ALA A 115 -12.38 3.47 39.51
CA ALA A 115 -13.34 4.54 39.36
C ALA A 115 -13.07 5.66 40.38
N ASP A 116 -13.44 6.84 40.00
CA ASP A 116 -14.25 7.80 40.77
C ASP A 116 -13.70 9.24 40.96
N SER A 117 -14.54 10.12 40.52
CA SER A 117 -14.94 11.43 41.09
C SER A 117 -14.00 12.66 40.99
N ASN A 118 -14.35 13.71 40.32
CA ASN A 118 -15.15 14.76 40.94
C ASN A 118 -15.41 15.98 40.04
N SER A 119 -16.59 16.44 40.13
CA SER A 119 -17.26 17.66 39.72
C SER A 119 -16.49 18.97 39.86
N GLY A 120 -16.76 19.91 38.94
CA GLY A 120 -16.46 21.32 39.13
C GLY A 120 -16.99 22.20 38.00
N SER A 121 -18.23 22.62 38.15
CA SER A 121 -18.90 23.69 37.41
C SER A 121 -18.17 25.03 37.50
N ASN A 122 -18.05 25.79 36.41
CA ASN A 122 -18.41 27.19 36.52
C ASN A 122 -18.82 27.85 35.19
N SER A 123 -19.94 28.50 35.25
CA SER A 123 -20.60 29.33 34.28
C SER A 123 -19.93 30.70 34.14
N GLY A 124 -19.99 31.26 32.93
CA GLY A 124 -19.64 32.65 32.70
C GLY A 124 -20.09 33.14 31.35
N SER A 125 -21.32 33.62 31.34
CA SER A 125 -21.96 34.44 30.29
C SER A 125 -21.26 35.79 30.15
N ASN A 126 -21.05 36.28 28.92
CA ASN A 126 -21.46 37.67 28.64
C ASN A 126 -21.59 37.97 27.14
N SER A 127 -22.66 38.55 26.87
CA SER A 127 -23.36 39.27 25.85
C SER A 127 -22.64 40.52 25.29
N GLY A 128 -23.06 40.89 24.08
CA GLY A 128 -23.02 42.28 23.57
C GLY A 128 -22.52 42.34 22.12
N SER A 129 -23.33 42.48 21.24
CA SER A 129 -24.24 43.47 20.64
C SER A 129 -23.67 44.10 19.36
N ASN A 130 -24.43 43.87 18.30
CA ASN A 130 -24.92 44.83 17.27
C ASN A 130 -23.99 45.88 16.67
N SER A 131 -23.92 45.90 15.34
CA SER A 131 -24.48 47.03 14.59
C SER A 131 -24.54 46.80 13.08
N THR A 132 -25.70 47.02 12.58
CA THR A 132 -26.20 47.23 11.23
C THR A 132 -25.55 48.43 10.50
N ASN A 133 -25.52 48.35 9.16
CA ASN A 133 -25.94 49.39 8.20
C ASN A 133 -25.65 48.83 6.78
N ASP A 134 -26.59 48.53 5.99
CA ASP A 134 -27.59 49.25 5.15
C ASP A 134 -27.03 50.19 4.06
N ALA A 135 -27.64 49.95 2.88
CA ALA A 135 -27.94 50.85 1.76
C ALA A 135 -26.81 51.08 0.73
N ALA A 136 -27.02 51.16 -0.55
CA ALA A 136 -28.22 51.23 -1.37
C ALA A 136 -27.83 51.09 -2.88
N ALA A 137 -28.78 50.63 -3.63
CA ALA A 137 -29.09 50.65 -5.02
C ALA A 137 -28.77 51.93 -5.83
N ASN A 138 -28.55 51.70 -7.15
CA ASN A 138 -29.18 52.42 -8.30
C ASN A 138 -28.60 51.87 -9.60
N ASN A 139 -29.32 51.21 -10.47
CA ASN A 139 -30.36 51.60 -11.41
C ASN A 139 -29.89 52.42 -12.64
N ALA A 140 -30.23 51.89 -13.78
CA ALA A 140 -30.69 52.43 -15.07
C ALA A 140 -29.84 52.01 -16.26
N ALA A 141 -30.30 51.48 -17.32
CA ALA A 141 -31.49 51.44 -18.12
C ALA A 141 -31.09 51.22 -19.59
N ALA A 142 -31.65 50.21 -20.17
CA ALA A 142 -32.25 50.05 -21.48
C ALA A 142 -31.69 50.72 -22.74
N SER A 143 -31.51 49.88 -23.79
CA SER A 143 -32.20 50.18 -25.08
C SER A 143 -32.26 48.93 -25.99
N ASN A 144 -33.42 48.75 -26.55
CA ASN A 144 -33.89 47.72 -27.49
C ASN A 144 -33.15 47.70 -28.83
N ALA A 145 -33.08 46.52 -29.46
CA ALA A 145 -33.44 46.35 -30.85
C ALA A 145 -33.75 44.90 -31.18
N ASP A 146 -34.94 44.69 -31.67
CA ASP A 146 -35.52 43.48 -32.23
C ASP A 146 -34.68 42.88 -33.36
N HIS A 147 -34.54 41.52 -33.38
CA HIS A 147 -34.68 40.76 -34.62
C HIS A 147 -35.24 39.37 -34.35
N ASN A 148 -36.42 39.18 -34.89
CA ASN A 148 -37.21 37.96 -34.94
C ASN A 148 -36.52 36.91 -35.82
N GLY A 149 -36.43 35.69 -35.33
CA GLY A 149 -36.01 34.54 -36.09
C GLY A 149 -36.37 33.26 -35.33
N ASP A 150 -37.60 32.75 -35.63
CA ASP A 150 -38.10 31.48 -35.17
C ASP A 150 -37.07 30.36 -35.34
N ARG A 151 -36.49 29.90 -34.21
CA ARG A 151 -35.96 28.54 -34.07
C ARG A 151 -36.75 27.86 -32.96
N ILE A 152 -37.49 26.83 -33.35
CA ILE A 152 -38.13 25.88 -32.48
C ILE A 152 -37.00 25.33 -31.58
N ALA A 153 -37.01 25.71 -30.31
CA ALA A 153 -36.17 25.11 -29.30
C ALA A 153 -36.67 23.66 -29.12
N ASP A 154 -35.83 22.73 -29.44
CA ASP A 154 -35.95 21.34 -28.99
C ASP A 154 -35.64 21.39 -27.47
N ASP A 155 -36.71 21.39 -26.67
CA ASP A 155 -36.66 21.45 -25.22
C ASP A 155 -36.59 20.00 -24.71
N SER A 156 -35.49 19.32 -25.00
CA SER A 156 -35.07 18.10 -24.32
C SER A 156 -34.04 18.50 -23.27
N PRO A 157 -34.25 18.19 -21.99
CA PRO A 157 -33.19 18.35 -21.01
C PRO A 157 -32.21 17.18 -21.16
N ASP A 158 -31.32 17.31 -22.10
CA ASP A 158 -30.10 16.50 -22.14
C ASP A 158 -29.03 17.31 -21.41
N THR A 159 -29.04 17.21 -20.07
CA THR A 159 -28.09 17.90 -19.20
C THR A 159 -27.27 16.86 -18.43
N ALA A 160 -26.67 15.88 -19.13
CA ALA A 160 -25.49 15.24 -18.63
C ALA A 160 -24.31 16.23 -18.77
N PRO A 161 -23.44 16.36 -17.76
CA PRO A 161 -22.21 17.14 -17.90
C PRO A 161 -21.45 16.63 -19.13
N HIS A 162 -21.05 17.57 -19.98
CA HIS A 162 -20.28 17.25 -21.18
C HIS A 162 -18.86 17.73 -20.97
N HIS A 163 -17.97 16.80 -20.62
CA HIS A 163 -16.54 17.06 -20.60
C HIS A 163 -15.99 17.08 -22.04
N ASP A 164 -15.01 17.94 -22.30
CA ASP A 164 -14.30 17.97 -23.57
C ASP A 164 -13.01 17.12 -23.44
N PRO A 165 -12.97 15.90 -23.95
CA PRO A 165 -11.80 15.03 -23.83
C PRO A 165 -10.55 15.60 -24.50
N ASP A 166 -10.69 16.50 -25.48
CA ASP A 166 -9.58 17.14 -26.18
C ASP A 166 -8.83 18.17 -25.28
N LEU A 167 -9.41 18.55 -24.15
CA LEU A 167 -8.80 19.45 -23.17
C LEU A 167 -8.04 18.74 -22.06
N ARG A 168 -8.16 17.43 -21.95
CA ARG A 168 -7.53 16.64 -20.88
C ARG A 168 -6.05 16.47 -21.11
N ASP A 169 -5.30 16.57 -20.03
CA ASP A 169 -3.85 16.32 -20.00
C ASP A 169 -3.54 15.31 -18.88
N LEU A 170 -3.17 14.09 -19.28
CA LEU A 170 -2.85 12.99 -18.39
C LEU A 170 -1.57 12.30 -18.83
N GLU A 171 -0.55 12.30 -17.96
CA GLU A 171 0.69 11.58 -18.17
C GLU A 171 0.94 10.57 -17.06
N ILE A 172 1.35 9.35 -17.40
CA ILE A 172 1.70 8.30 -16.44
C ILE A 172 3.21 8.18 -16.32
N GLY A 173 3.70 8.36 -15.10
CA GLY A 173 5.12 8.21 -14.74
C GLY A 173 5.34 7.08 -13.73
N ASN A 174 6.58 6.59 -13.67
CA ASN A 174 7.03 5.56 -12.73
C ASN A 174 6.27 4.22 -12.79
N ASP A 175 5.53 3.94 -13.86
CA ASP A 175 4.83 2.66 -14.03
C ASP A 175 5.83 1.52 -14.30
N MET A 176 5.78 0.49 -13.45
CA MET A 176 6.62 -0.70 -13.56
C MET A 176 5.95 -1.89 -14.26
N THR A 177 4.69 -1.75 -14.67
CA THR A 177 3.93 -2.83 -15.33
C THR A 177 4.67 -3.35 -16.54
N GLY A 178 4.84 -4.67 -16.62
CA GLY A 178 5.62 -5.34 -17.66
C GLY A 178 7.14 -5.19 -17.56
N ARG A 179 7.67 -4.58 -16.49
CA ARG A 179 9.12 -4.38 -16.25
C ARG A 179 9.66 -5.15 -15.05
N SER A 180 8.79 -5.85 -14.31
CA SER A 180 9.21 -6.65 -13.16
C SER A 180 10.21 -7.71 -13.57
N THR A 181 11.28 -7.86 -12.78
CA THR A 181 12.29 -8.90 -12.99
C THR A 181 11.80 -10.28 -12.59
N GLY A 182 10.78 -10.37 -11.74
CA GLY A 182 10.18 -11.61 -11.26
C GLY A 182 11.12 -12.50 -10.45
N THR A 183 12.34 -12.04 -10.11
CA THR A 183 13.35 -12.82 -9.39
C THR A 183 13.53 -12.29 -7.96
N GLY A 184 13.96 -13.15 -7.04
CA GLY A 184 14.19 -12.82 -5.62
C GLY A 184 15.58 -13.23 -5.16
N GLU A 185 16.58 -13.21 -6.05
CA GLU A 185 17.96 -13.56 -5.68
C GLU A 185 18.59 -12.42 -4.85
N TYR A 186 19.51 -12.78 -3.95
CA TYR A 186 20.23 -11.82 -3.11
C TYR A 186 20.85 -10.67 -3.90
N GLY A 187 21.41 -10.97 -5.09
CA GLY A 187 22.02 -9.97 -5.97
C GLY A 187 21.02 -8.91 -6.48
N ASP A 188 19.74 -9.26 -6.57
CA ASP A 188 18.69 -8.34 -7.01
C ASP A 188 18.34 -7.36 -5.90
N PHE A 189 18.22 -7.83 -4.65
CA PHE A 189 18.06 -6.94 -3.48
C PHE A 189 19.23 -5.96 -3.35
N VAL A 190 20.49 -6.44 -3.46
CA VAL A 190 21.67 -5.56 -3.43
C VAL A 190 21.58 -4.48 -4.51
N ARG A 191 21.05 -4.80 -5.69
CA ARG A 191 20.89 -3.83 -6.80
C ARG A 191 19.84 -2.78 -6.47
N THR A 192 18.68 -3.19 -5.95
CA THR A 192 17.60 -2.30 -5.52
C THR A 192 18.06 -1.32 -4.43
N PHE A 193 18.71 -1.83 -3.35
CA PHE A 193 19.23 -0.97 -2.28
C PHE A 193 20.35 -0.04 -2.72
N ARG A 194 21.19 -0.47 -3.68
CA ARG A 194 22.21 0.39 -4.27
C ARG A 194 21.58 1.53 -5.08
N ASP A 195 20.55 1.24 -5.87
CA ASP A 195 19.79 2.27 -6.61
C ASP A 195 19.13 3.26 -5.65
N ARG A 196 18.48 2.79 -4.57
CA ARG A 196 17.96 3.61 -3.49
C ARG A 196 19.01 4.57 -2.94
N TYR A 197 20.14 4.03 -2.51
CA TYR A 197 21.24 4.83 -1.99
C TYR A 197 21.76 5.85 -3.00
N GLU A 198 21.99 5.46 -4.23
CA GLU A 198 22.51 6.35 -5.27
C GLU A 198 21.57 7.52 -5.57
N ARG A 199 20.26 7.28 -5.61
CA ARG A 199 19.25 8.30 -5.89
C ARG A 199 19.05 9.23 -4.70
N LEU A 200 18.83 8.71 -3.51
CA LEU A 200 18.59 9.52 -2.30
C LEU A 200 19.85 10.26 -1.85
N SER A 201 21.03 9.66 -2.00
CA SER A 201 22.29 10.36 -1.70
C SER A 201 22.50 11.60 -2.59
N LYS A 202 22.01 11.62 -3.84
CA LYS A 202 22.08 12.81 -4.70
C LYS A 202 21.36 14.01 -4.08
N VAL A 203 20.19 13.75 -3.43
CA VAL A 203 19.40 14.80 -2.76
C VAL A 203 20.20 15.37 -1.57
N LEU A 204 20.93 14.53 -0.83
CA LEU A 204 21.69 14.91 0.35
C LEU A 204 23.06 15.51 0.03
N ARG A 205 23.72 15.13 -1.07
CA ARG A 205 25.06 15.60 -1.47
C ARG A 205 25.19 17.12 -1.60
N GLY A 206 24.09 17.80 -1.91
CA GLY A 206 24.08 19.27 -1.94
C GLY A 206 24.02 19.95 -0.57
N ARG A 207 23.76 19.17 0.51
CA ARG A 207 23.59 19.70 1.87
C ARG A 207 24.80 19.46 2.77
N VAL A 208 25.56 18.38 2.53
CA VAL A 208 26.67 17.93 3.38
C VAL A 208 27.93 17.65 2.55
N ASN A 209 29.11 17.90 3.13
CA ASN A 209 30.39 17.56 2.52
C ASN A 209 30.79 16.12 2.92
N HIS A 210 30.02 15.14 2.42
CA HIS A 210 30.15 13.74 2.80
C HIS A 210 31.42 13.07 2.26
N ARG A 211 31.83 12.01 2.97
CA ARG A 211 32.87 11.05 2.54
C ARG A 211 32.33 9.63 2.67
N PRO A 212 32.87 8.68 1.87
CA PRO A 212 32.56 7.26 2.04
C PRO A 212 33.00 6.74 3.42
N ALA A 213 32.32 5.70 3.93
CA ALA A 213 32.60 5.08 5.22
C ALA A 213 34.09 4.68 5.37
N GLU A 214 34.68 4.01 4.35
CA GLU A 214 36.09 3.63 4.32
C GLU A 214 37.02 4.85 4.48
N ALA A 215 36.73 5.95 3.79
CA ALA A 215 37.54 7.16 3.87
C ALA A 215 37.42 7.86 5.24
N ILE A 216 36.23 7.81 5.89
CA ILE A 216 36.03 8.36 7.24
C ILE A 216 36.84 7.55 8.27
N ALA A 217 36.87 6.22 8.13
CA ALA A 217 37.62 5.34 9.02
C ALA A 217 39.17 5.60 9.00
N GLU A 218 39.68 6.17 7.92
CA GLU A 218 41.09 6.52 7.76
C GLU A 218 41.41 7.96 8.23
N MET A 219 40.40 8.77 8.60
CA MET A 219 40.61 10.15 9.01
C MET A 219 41.19 10.21 10.45
N PRO A 220 42.01 11.25 10.77
CA PRO A 220 42.48 11.45 12.13
C PRO A 220 41.33 11.76 13.10
N GLY A 221 41.41 11.24 14.32
CA GLY A 221 40.51 11.62 15.41
C GLY A 221 40.43 13.12 15.61
N GLY A 222 39.28 13.62 16.03
CA GLY A 222 38.98 15.04 16.16
C GLY A 222 38.72 15.79 14.86
N SER A 223 38.71 15.09 13.71
CA SER A 223 38.35 15.69 12.40
C SER A 223 36.84 15.82 12.25
N ASP A 224 36.40 16.89 11.59
CA ASP A 224 35.03 17.01 11.16
C ASP A 224 34.77 16.10 9.93
N ALA A 225 33.69 15.36 9.99
CA ALA A 225 33.27 14.43 8.91
C ALA A 225 31.76 14.46 8.72
N ALA A 226 31.36 14.08 7.50
CA ALA A 226 29.96 13.83 7.18
C ALA A 226 29.85 12.53 6.39
N MET A 227 28.81 11.75 6.68
CA MET A 227 28.47 10.51 5.97
C MET A 227 27.05 10.56 5.45
N ILE A 228 26.83 9.98 4.29
CA ILE A 228 25.49 9.63 3.78
C ILE A 228 25.43 8.12 3.70
N GLY A 229 24.40 7.50 4.27
CA GLY A 229 24.23 6.06 4.26
C GLY A 229 22.78 5.64 4.45
N LEU A 230 22.51 4.37 4.23
CA LEU A 230 21.28 3.71 4.66
C LEU A 230 21.42 3.35 6.15
N VAL A 231 20.33 3.42 6.88
CA VAL A 231 20.33 3.06 8.32
C VAL A 231 20.39 1.54 8.45
N ASN A 232 21.52 1.03 8.94
CA ASN A 232 21.75 -0.40 9.13
C ASN A 232 21.35 -0.88 10.54
N ASP A 233 21.51 -0.01 11.56
CA ASP A 233 21.16 -0.34 12.94
C ASP A 233 20.94 0.93 13.77
N VAL A 234 19.97 0.89 14.69
CA VAL A 234 19.72 1.94 15.69
C VAL A 234 19.59 1.29 17.06
N ARG A 235 20.49 1.63 17.98
CA ARG A 235 20.48 1.08 19.33
C ARG A 235 20.81 2.09 20.41
N SER A 236 20.20 1.94 21.58
CA SER A 236 20.55 2.73 22.74
C SER A 236 21.80 2.19 23.43
N THR A 237 22.64 3.09 23.91
CA THR A 237 23.81 2.75 24.75
C THR A 237 23.42 2.67 26.25
N LYS A 238 24.23 2.03 27.06
CA LYS A 238 24.02 1.97 28.54
C LYS A 238 23.94 3.33 29.18
N SER A 239 24.49 4.38 28.56
CA SER A 239 24.46 5.75 29.02
C SER A 239 23.23 6.55 28.56
N GLY A 240 22.36 5.92 27.79
CA GLY A 240 21.14 6.51 27.21
C GLY A 240 21.41 7.41 26.00
N HIS A 241 22.54 7.25 25.33
CA HIS A 241 22.80 7.82 24.00
C HIS A 241 22.33 6.82 22.93
N TRP A 242 22.19 7.26 21.68
CA TRP A 242 21.88 6.38 20.57
C TRP A 242 23.08 6.21 19.66
N LEU A 243 23.27 4.98 19.19
CA LEU A 243 24.23 4.65 18.16
C LEU A 243 23.43 4.31 16.90
N VAL A 244 23.62 5.11 15.86
CA VAL A 244 23.06 4.91 14.53
C VAL A 244 24.20 4.43 13.63
N GLU A 245 24.08 3.23 13.08
CA GLU A 245 25.05 2.70 12.12
C GLU A 245 24.55 2.97 10.71
N LEU A 246 25.35 3.64 9.91
CA LEU A 246 25.04 3.93 8.51
C LEU A 246 25.88 3.05 7.60
N GLU A 247 25.28 2.55 6.52
CA GLU A 247 25.91 1.77 5.48
C GLU A 247 25.93 2.51 4.15
N ASP A 248 27.08 2.54 3.49
CA ASP A 248 27.22 2.98 2.11
C ASP A 248 27.84 1.86 1.24
N THR A 249 28.19 2.17 0.00
CA THR A 249 28.76 1.19 -0.92
C THR A 249 30.18 0.72 -0.54
N THR A 250 30.81 1.33 0.48
CA THR A 250 32.19 1.04 0.91
C THR A 250 32.26 0.37 2.28
N GLY A 251 31.17 0.39 3.05
CA GLY A 251 31.08 -0.24 4.36
C GLY A 251 30.13 0.49 5.31
N THR A 252 30.23 0.16 6.60
CA THR A 252 29.42 0.77 7.65
C THR A 252 30.25 1.70 8.54
N PHE A 253 29.62 2.72 9.09
CA PHE A 253 30.25 3.61 10.09
C PHE A 253 29.24 4.06 11.13
N PRO A 254 29.57 3.96 12.45
CA PRO A 254 28.68 4.32 13.53
C PRO A 254 28.71 5.81 13.86
N ALA A 255 27.54 6.40 14.06
CA ALA A 255 27.35 7.76 14.55
C ALA A 255 26.70 7.72 15.95
N LEU A 256 27.26 8.47 16.91
CA LEU A 256 26.73 8.59 18.25
C LEU A 256 25.92 9.87 18.40
N ILE A 257 24.65 9.74 18.74
CA ILE A 257 23.74 10.84 19.05
C ILE A 257 23.63 10.98 20.58
N MET A 258 24.03 12.13 21.10
CA MET A 258 24.01 12.42 22.51
C MET A 258 22.59 12.76 22.96
N LYS A 259 22.07 12.11 24.02
CA LYS A 259 20.73 12.34 24.58
C LYS A 259 20.46 13.79 25.02
N ASP A 260 21.52 14.52 25.40
CA ASP A 260 21.41 15.89 25.90
C ASP A 260 21.54 16.95 24.80
N LYS A 261 21.66 16.52 23.52
CA LYS A 261 21.62 17.38 22.33
C LYS A 261 20.24 17.32 21.70
N GLY A 262 19.78 18.40 21.08
CA GLY A 262 18.48 18.53 20.44
C GLY A 262 18.23 17.59 19.24
N LEU A 263 19.19 16.71 18.91
CA LEU A 263 19.05 15.66 17.91
C LEU A 263 18.35 14.39 18.45
N ALA A 264 18.24 14.26 19.77
CA ALA A 264 17.68 13.08 20.41
C ALA A 264 16.23 12.82 19.96
N ASP A 265 15.45 13.89 19.82
CA ASP A 265 14.04 13.83 19.38
C ASP A 265 13.89 13.37 17.92
N LEU A 266 14.96 13.46 17.11
CA LEU A 266 14.96 13.00 15.73
C LEU A 266 15.23 11.49 15.62
N VAL A 267 15.82 10.88 16.66
CA VAL A 267 16.11 9.44 16.63
C VAL A 267 14.82 8.61 16.61
N ASP A 268 13.81 9.09 17.32
CA ASP A 268 12.50 8.44 17.37
C ASP A 268 11.73 8.52 16.02
N GLU A 269 12.27 9.27 15.03
CA GLU A 269 11.74 9.34 13.68
C GLU A 269 12.55 8.52 12.67
N ILE A 270 13.65 7.87 13.10
CA ILE A 270 14.52 7.08 12.21
C ILE A 270 13.89 5.71 11.97
N LEU A 271 13.75 5.34 10.71
CA LEU A 271 13.37 4.01 10.27
C LEU A 271 14.59 3.26 9.71
N MET A 272 14.54 1.93 9.79
CA MET A 272 15.59 1.11 9.18
C MET A 272 15.60 1.27 7.66
N ASP A 273 16.75 1.07 7.05
CA ASP A 273 16.96 1.12 5.59
C ASP A 273 16.65 2.48 4.91
N GLU A 274 16.25 3.51 5.67
CA GLU A 274 16.12 4.86 5.12
C GLU A 274 17.48 5.52 4.86
N CYS A 275 17.54 6.47 3.96
CA CYS A 275 18.75 7.20 3.64
C CYS A 275 18.89 8.46 4.52
N LEU A 276 19.99 8.56 5.25
CA LEU A 276 20.33 9.70 6.11
C LEU A 276 21.68 10.31 5.77
N ALA A 277 21.88 11.59 6.13
CA ALA A 277 23.20 12.17 6.28
C ALA A 277 23.44 12.59 7.74
N VAL A 278 24.62 12.28 8.25
CA VAL A 278 25.09 12.67 9.57
C VAL A 278 26.37 13.50 9.42
N GLU A 279 26.43 14.66 10.09
CA GLU A 279 27.64 15.46 10.22
C GLU A 279 28.06 15.51 11.68
N GLY A 280 29.35 15.55 11.93
CA GLY A 280 29.86 15.61 13.29
C GLY A 280 31.38 15.56 13.35
N THR A 281 31.90 15.30 14.55
CA THR A 281 33.34 15.23 14.84
C THR A 281 33.73 13.80 15.22
N LEU A 282 34.78 13.27 14.61
CA LEU A 282 35.32 11.94 14.94
C LEU A 282 35.87 11.87 16.35
N ALA A 283 35.62 10.75 17.04
CA ALA A 283 36.28 10.46 18.32
C ALA A 283 37.82 10.43 18.16
N ASP A 284 38.55 10.60 19.28
CA ASP A 284 40.01 10.60 19.26
C ASP A 284 40.62 9.31 18.68
N ASP A 285 39.91 8.19 18.83
CA ASP A 285 40.28 6.88 18.25
C ASP A 285 39.74 6.64 16.84
N SER A 286 39.05 7.62 16.26
CA SER A 286 38.44 7.59 14.91
C SER A 286 37.39 6.50 14.69
N GLY A 287 36.92 5.84 15.75
CA GLY A 287 35.98 4.70 15.63
C GLY A 287 34.52 5.09 15.66
N ILE A 288 34.14 6.32 15.98
CA ILE A 288 32.78 6.81 16.12
C ILE A 288 32.68 8.25 15.66
N LEU A 289 31.61 8.62 14.95
CA LEU A 289 31.28 10.01 14.64
C LEU A 289 30.30 10.56 15.69
N PHE A 290 30.73 11.58 16.48
CA PHE A 290 29.82 12.29 17.36
C PHE A 290 28.94 13.22 16.56
N ALA A 291 27.67 12.86 16.41
CA ALA A 291 26.71 13.60 15.59
C ALA A 291 26.43 15.01 16.15
N ASP A 292 26.55 16.01 15.29
CA ASP A 292 26.16 17.40 15.52
C ASP A 292 24.90 17.77 14.70
N SER A 293 24.64 17.12 13.57
CA SER A 293 23.42 17.29 12.77
C SER A 293 23.03 16.00 12.05
N LEU A 294 21.71 15.86 11.83
CA LEU A 294 21.07 14.82 11.02
C LEU A 294 20.29 15.49 9.88
N HIS A 295 20.36 14.92 8.70
CA HIS A 295 19.64 15.42 7.54
C HIS A 295 18.90 14.26 6.85
N PHE A 296 17.59 14.40 6.75
CA PHE A 296 16.75 13.57 5.91
C PHE A 296 16.76 14.09 4.47
N PRO A 297 16.47 13.27 3.45
CA PRO A 297 16.32 13.75 2.09
C PRO A 297 15.30 14.87 1.98
N ASP A 298 14.16 14.69 2.62
CA ASP A 298 13.10 15.67 2.86
C ASP A 298 12.58 16.40 1.59
N VAL A 299 11.39 16.95 1.70
CA VAL A 299 10.82 17.86 0.70
C VAL A 299 11.49 19.23 0.82
N PRO A 300 12.02 19.81 -0.27
CA PRO A 300 12.59 21.16 -0.21
C PRO A 300 11.55 22.19 0.24
N ARG A 301 11.88 23.03 1.22
CA ARG A 301 10.99 24.12 1.66
C ARG A 301 10.65 25.14 0.57
N THR A 302 11.39 25.10 -0.53
CA THR A 302 11.16 25.94 -1.72
C THR A 302 10.29 25.29 -2.76
N HIS A 303 9.81 24.04 -2.49
CA HIS A 303 8.89 23.35 -3.36
C HIS A 303 7.64 24.20 -3.58
N ARG A 304 7.22 24.28 -4.83
CA ARG A 304 6.01 24.97 -5.24
C ARG A 304 5.19 23.97 -6.03
N THR A 305 3.95 23.86 -5.68
CA THR A 305 2.97 23.03 -6.38
C THR A 305 2.64 23.60 -7.75
N GLY A 306 2.41 22.71 -8.70
CA GLY A 306 1.71 23.00 -9.94
C GLY A 306 0.25 23.37 -9.68
N GLY A 307 -0.50 23.56 -10.74
CA GLY A 307 -1.94 23.80 -10.73
C GLY A 307 -2.45 23.83 -12.15
N ALA A 308 -3.66 23.34 -12.37
CA ALA A 308 -4.32 23.37 -13.68
C ALA A 308 -4.57 24.80 -14.15
N ASP A 309 -4.47 25.01 -15.46
CA ASP A 309 -4.77 26.31 -16.08
C ASP A 309 -6.29 26.58 -16.21
N ARG A 310 -7.12 25.59 -15.90
CA ARG A 310 -8.58 25.65 -15.92
C ARG A 310 -9.17 25.08 -14.64
N HIS A 311 -10.41 25.45 -14.33
CA HIS A 311 -11.13 24.84 -13.21
C HIS A 311 -11.56 23.43 -13.58
N VAL A 312 -10.96 22.45 -12.92
CA VAL A 312 -11.18 21.02 -13.11
C VAL A 312 -10.90 20.31 -11.79
N GLN A 313 -11.65 19.24 -11.52
CA GLN A 313 -11.59 18.51 -10.28
C GLN A 313 -11.23 17.04 -10.52
N ALA A 314 -10.61 16.42 -9.49
CA ALA A 314 -10.40 14.99 -9.38
C ALA A 314 -11.08 14.45 -8.13
N ALA A 315 -11.81 13.34 -8.26
CA ALA A 315 -12.27 12.57 -7.12
C ALA A 315 -11.16 11.58 -6.71
N LEU A 316 -10.77 11.60 -5.43
CA LEU A 316 -9.74 10.73 -4.86
C LEU A 316 -10.45 9.66 -4.01
N ILE A 317 -10.34 8.39 -4.41
CA ILE A 317 -10.95 7.28 -3.67
C ILE A 317 -9.99 6.10 -3.55
N SER A 318 -10.29 5.17 -2.65
CA SER A 318 -9.58 3.92 -2.45
C SER A 318 -10.47 2.91 -1.71
N ASP A 319 -9.99 1.69 -1.55
CA ASP A 319 -10.55 0.70 -0.64
C ASP A 319 -12.06 0.47 -0.87
N VAL A 320 -12.42 0.09 -2.11
CA VAL A 320 -13.82 -0.14 -2.50
C VAL A 320 -14.30 -1.47 -1.93
N HIS A 321 -13.46 -2.52 -1.96
CA HIS A 321 -13.71 -3.84 -1.38
C HIS A 321 -14.97 -4.54 -1.90
N VAL A 322 -15.21 -4.48 -3.22
CA VAL A 322 -16.30 -5.25 -3.83
C VAL A 322 -16.09 -6.75 -3.60
N GLY A 323 -17.12 -7.42 -3.15
CA GLY A 323 -17.09 -8.84 -2.75
C GLY A 323 -17.08 -9.08 -1.25
N SER A 324 -16.87 -8.05 -0.43
CA SER A 324 -17.10 -8.05 1.01
C SER A 324 -18.59 -7.97 1.34
N ASP A 325 -19.04 -8.67 2.39
CA ASP A 325 -20.40 -8.52 2.96
C ASP A 325 -20.67 -7.09 3.45
N GLU A 326 -19.61 -6.34 3.77
CA GLU A 326 -19.67 -4.98 4.31
C GLU A 326 -19.41 -3.91 3.22
N PHE A 327 -19.36 -4.28 1.93
CA PHE A 327 -19.26 -3.30 0.84
C PHE A 327 -20.50 -2.39 0.83
N MET A 328 -20.29 -1.09 0.77
CA MET A 328 -21.35 -0.07 0.87
C MET A 328 -21.92 0.29 -0.51
N ALA A 329 -22.61 -0.66 -1.17
CA ALA A 329 -23.17 -0.50 -2.51
C ALA A 329 -24.09 0.73 -2.65
N ASP A 330 -24.94 1.00 -1.65
CA ASP A 330 -25.84 2.18 -1.65
C ASP A 330 -25.06 3.50 -1.61
N ALA A 331 -23.94 3.54 -0.87
CA ALA A 331 -23.07 4.73 -0.82
C ALA A 331 -22.32 4.92 -2.15
N TRP A 332 -21.85 3.83 -2.75
CA TRP A 332 -21.23 3.86 -4.08
C TRP A 332 -22.21 4.40 -5.14
N SER A 333 -23.44 3.84 -5.22
CA SER A 333 -24.46 4.31 -6.16
C SER A 333 -24.85 5.78 -5.89
N SER A 334 -24.87 6.21 -4.62
CA SER A 334 -25.10 7.63 -4.28
C SER A 334 -23.98 8.54 -4.78
N PHE A 335 -22.72 8.08 -4.74
CA PHE A 335 -21.57 8.79 -5.25
C PHE A 335 -21.62 8.90 -6.78
N THR A 336 -21.88 7.80 -7.47
CA THR A 336 -21.96 7.77 -8.93
C THR A 336 -23.17 8.56 -9.44
N ASP A 337 -24.32 8.48 -8.77
CA ASP A 337 -25.47 9.33 -9.06
C ASP A 337 -25.14 10.82 -8.93
N TRP A 338 -24.35 11.19 -7.91
CA TRP A 338 -23.88 12.58 -7.74
C TRP A 338 -22.95 12.99 -8.88
N LEU A 339 -22.06 12.11 -9.36
CA LEU A 339 -21.18 12.42 -10.50
C LEU A 339 -21.95 12.78 -11.77
N HIS A 340 -23.21 12.30 -11.93
CA HIS A 340 -24.10 12.67 -13.03
C HIS A 340 -24.83 13.99 -12.83
N THR A 341 -24.60 14.73 -11.74
CA THR A 341 -25.26 16.01 -11.47
C THR A 341 -24.47 17.20 -12.02
N PRO A 342 -25.14 18.34 -12.31
CA PRO A 342 -24.43 19.56 -12.71
C PRO A 342 -23.45 20.10 -11.64
N GLU A 343 -23.60 19.71 -10.38
CA GLU A 343 -22.67 20.09 -9.31
C GLU A 343 -21.31 19.42 -9.47
N ALA A 344 -21.29 18.20 -9.99
CA ALA A 344 -20.08 17.43 -10.26
C ALA A 344 -19.50 17.68 -11.66
N GLU A 345 -20.06 18.58 -12.46
CA GLU A 345 -19.56 18.91 -13.81
C GLU A 345 -18.03 19.17 -13.86
N PRO A 346 -17.38 19.81 -12.87
CA PRO A 346 -15.93 19.98 -12.89
C PRO A 346 -15.12 18.69 -12.61
N VAL A 347 -15.74 17.60 -12.13
CA VAL A 347 -15.04 16.34 -11.79
C VAL A 347 -14.84 15.54 -13.06
N GLU A 348 -13.69 15.69 -13.69
CA GLU A 348 -13.32 15.01 -14.94
C GLU A 348 -12.41 13.79 -14.71
N TYR A 349 -11.85 13.62 -13.50
CA TYR A 349 -10.90 12.58 -13.16
C TYR A 349 -11.35 11.80 -11.92
N LEU A 350 -11.16 10.48 -11.97
CA LEU A 350 -11.33 9.57 -10.83
C LEU A 350 -10.00 8.83 -10.58
N LEU A 351 -9.36 9.09 -9.45
CA LEU A 351 -8.11 8.45 -9.06
C LEU A 351 -8.38 7.45 -7.92
N LEU A 352 -8.19 6.14 -8.20
CA LEU A 352 -8.46 5.06 -7.26
C LEU A 352 -7.15 4.42 -6.78
N ALA A 353 -6.87 4.56 -5.49
CA ALA A 353 -5.61 4.16 -4.88
C ALA A 353 -5.64 2.75 -4.25
N GLY A 354 -6.13 1.76 -5.00
CA GLY A 354 -6.05 0.34 -4.64
C GLY A 354 -7.24 -0.22 -3.88
N ASP A 355 -7.22 -1.54 -3.70
CA ASP A 355 -8.25 -2.36 -3.06
C ASP A 355 -9.63 -2.18 -3.69
N MET A 356 -9.70 -2.46 -5.00
CA MET A 356 -10.95 -2.45 -5.77
C MET A 356 -11.89 -3.54 -5.31
N VAL A 357 -11.31 -4.69 -4.98
CA VAL A 357 -12.04 -5.89 -4.53
C VAL A 357 -11.55 -6.33 -3.16
N GLU A 358 -12.37 -7.13 -2.47
CA GLU A 358 -12.01 -7.68 -1.14
C GLU A 358 -10.86 -8.70 -1.23
N GLY A 359 -10.68 -9.33 -2.38
CA GLY A 359 -9.73 -10.42 -2.51
C GLY A 359 -10.19 -11.72 -1.86
N VAL A 360 -9.32 -12.72 -1.81
CA VAL A 360 -9.63 -14.03 -1.23
C VAL A 360 -8.42 -14.57 -0.46
N GLY A 361 -8.58 -14.81 0.84
CA GLY A 361 -7.54 -15.38 1.69
C GLY A 361 -6.45 -14.38 2.09
N VAL A 362 -6.77 -13.10 2.13
CA VAL A 362 -5.86 -12.01 2.52
C VAL A 362 -5.58 -12.06 4.02
N TYR A 363 -6.59 -12.38 4.84
CA TYR A 363 -6.46 -12.53 6.29
C TYR A 363 -7.19 -13.78 6.80
N PRO A 364 -6.92 -14.25 8.04
CA PRO A 364 -7.55 -15.44 8.59
C PRO A 364 -9.07 -15.27 8.72
N ASP A 365 -9.81 -16.32 8.34
CA ASP A 365 -11.28 -16.43 8.44
C ASP A 365 -12.06 -15.43 7.56
N GLN A 366 -11.41 -14.73 6.61
CA GLN A 366 -12.02 -13.81 5.64
C GLN A 366 -13.17 -14.46 4.84
N ASP A 367 -13.12 -15.77 4.61
CA ASP A 367 -14.15 -16.52 3.90
C ASP A 367 -15.54 -16.44 4.57
N GLU A 368 -15.63 -16.02 5.83
CA GLU A 368 -16.88 -15.77 6.56
C GLU A 368 -17.42 -14.35 6.32
N GLU A 369 -16.62 -13.44 5.76
CA GLU A 369 -16.93 -12.03 5.47
C GLU A 369 -17.05 -11.74 3.96
N LEU A 370 -17.11 -12.79 3.10
CA LEU A 370 -17.21 -12.65 1.65
C LEU A 370 -18.62 -12.94 1.12
N GLU A 371 -19.24 -11.95 0.46
CA GLU A 371 -20.44 -12.15 -0.37
C GLU A 371 -20.06 -12.86 -1.67
N ILE A 372 -18.93 -12.49 -2.29
CA ILE A 372 -18.43 -13.07 -3.54
C ILE A 372 -17.09 -13.76 -3.26
N VAL A 373 -17.05 -15.09 -3.38
CA VAL A 373 -15.87 -15.90 -3.02
C VAL A 373 -14.87 -16.08 -4.17
N ASP A 374 -15.31 -15.93 -5.43
CA ASP A 374 -14.43 -16.03 -6.61
C ASP A 374 -13.84 -14.66 -6.95
N ILE A 375 -12.51 -14.57 -7.01
CA ILE A 375 -11.81 -13.30 -7.26
C ILE A 375 -12.18 -12.66 -8.60
N TYR A 376 -12.45 -13.46 -9.63
CA TYR A 376 -12.83 -12.92 -10.94
C TYR A 376 -14.28 -12.45 -10.94
N GLU A 377 -15.19 -13.16 -10.23
CA GLU A 377 -16.57 -12.70 -10.01
C GLU A 377 -16.57 -11.36 -9.22
N GLN A 378 -15.59 -11.14 -8.30
CA GLN A 378 -15.42 -9.84 -7.64
C GLN A 378 -15.04 -8.73 -8.63
N TYR A 379 -14.09 -8.97 -9.54
CA TYR A 379 -13.74 -7.99 -10.57
C TYR A 379 -14.84 -7.78 -11.60
N GLU A 380 -15.59 -8.83 -11.97
CA GLU A 380 -16.78 -8.69 -12.81
C GLU A 380 -17.84 -7.79 -12.13
N ALA A 381 -18.07 -7.96 -10.83
CA ALA A 381 -18.96 -7.12 -10.05
C ALA A 381 -18.44 -5.68 -9.95
N PHE A 382 -17.14 -5.49 -9.67
CA PHE A 382 -16.54 -4.16 -9.63
C PHE A 382 -16.67 -3.45 -11.00
N ALA A 383 -16.46 -4.17 -12.12
CA ALA A 383 -16.64 -3.61 -13.45
C ALA A 383 -18.09 -3.15 -13.72
N GLU A 384 -19.10 -3.84 -13.15
CA GLU A 384 -20.50 -3.39 -13.24
C GLU A 384 -20.72 -2.10 -12.44
N TYR A 385 -20.15 -1.99 -11.23
CA TYR A 385 -20.19 -0.74 -10.45
C TYR A 385 -19.42 0.41 -11.12
N LEU A 386 -18.30 0.09 -11.78
CA LEU A 386 -17.53 1.11 -12.49
C LEU A 386 -18.31 1.70 -13.68
N LYS A 387 -19.24 0.96 -14.30
CA LYS A 387 -20.14 1.47 -15.36
C LYS A 387 -21.12 2.53 -14.87
N GLU A 388 -21.31 2.66 -13.56
CA GLU A 388 -22.14 3.72 -12.97
C GLU A 388 -21.43 5.07 -12.99
N VAL A 389 -20.10 5.10 -13.11
CA VAL A 389 -19.31 6.32 -13.30
C VAL A 389 -19.61 6.93 -14.68
N PRO A 390 -19.72 8.28 -14.82
CA PRO A 390 -19.95 8.89 -16.13
C PRO A 390 -18.93 8.45 -17.18
N ALA A 391 -19.41 8.08 -18.37
CA ALA A 391 -18.58 7.48 -19.42
C ALA A 391 -17.46 8.41 -19.96
N ASP A 392 -17.57 9.69 -19.69
CA ASP A 392 -16.61 10.72 -20.05
C ASP A 392 -15.68 11.12 -18.88
N THR A 393 -15.67 10.39 -17.76
CA THR A 393 -14.69 10.56 -16.68
C THR A 393 -13.43 9.77 -17.00
N GLU A 394 -12.26 10.39 -16.89
CA GLU A 394 -10.97 9.70 -17.00
C GLU A 394 -10.64 8.97 -15.70
N VAL A 395 -10.41 7.66 -15.76
CA VAL A 395 -10.20 6.82 -14.58
C VAL A 395 -8.78 6.30 -14.55
N VAL A 396 -8.08 6.52 -13.42
CA VAL A 396 -6.76 5.94 -13.16
C VAL A 396 -6.82 5.10 -11.90
N MET A 397 -6.32 3.87 -11.99
CA MET A 397 -6.34 2.91 -10.87
C MET A 397 -4.96 2.28 -10.66
N ILE A 398 -4.59 2.12 -9.41
CA ILE A 398 -3.45 1.30 -8.97
C ILE A 398 -3.96 0.11 -8.15
N PRO A 399 -3.28 -1.03 -8.12
CA PRO A 399 -3.67 -2.14 -7.24
C PRO A 399 -3.33 -1.85 -5.77
N GLY A 400 -4.04 -2.54 -4.85
CA GLY A 400 -3.70 -2.64 -3.44
C GLY A 400 -3.38 -4.07 -3.01
N ASN A 401 -3.29 -4.32 -1.71
CA ASN A 401 -2.91 -5.64 -1.18
C ASN A 401 -4.04 -6.68 -1.19
N HIS A 402 -5.29 -6.26 -1.31
CA HIS A 402 -6.45 -7.14 -1.50
C HIS A 402 -6.65 -7.53 -2.97
N ASP A 403 -6.12 -6.75 -3.88
CA ASP A 403 -6.22 -6.99 -5.31
C ASP A 403 -5.38 -8.20 -5.76
N ALA A 404 -5.73 -8.77 -6.93
CA ALA A 404 -5.08 -9.97 -7.47
C ALA A 404 -3.71 -9.67 -8.08
N VAL A 405 -2.81 -9.14 -7.27
CA VAL A 405 -1.41 -8.86 -7.57
C VAL A 405 -0.50 -9.50 -6.51
N ARG A 406 0.81 -9.47 -6.72
CA ARG A 406 1.76 -9.92 -5.68
C ARG A 406 1.68 -9.02 -4.44
N LEU A 407 1.82 -9.61 -3.25
CA LEU A 407 1.83 -8.85 -1.99
C LEU A 407 3.08 -7.99 -1.80
N ALA A 408 4.17 -8.33 -2.50
CA ALA A 408 5.42 -7.58 -2.37
C ALA A 408 5.40 -6.34 -3.28
N GLU A 409 5.76 -5.19 -2.71
CA GLU A 409 5.84 -3.90 -3.39
C GLU A 409 7.24 -3.66 -4.01
N PRO A 410 7.33 -2.94 -5.13
CA PRO A 410 6.23 -2.38 -5.91
C PRO A 410 5.37 -3.45 -6.57
N GLN A 411 4.09 -3.16 -6.79
CA GLN A 411 3.16 -4.08 -7.45
C GLN A 411 2.95 -3.64 -8.91
N PRO A 412 3.12 -4.54 -9.90
CA PRO A 412 2.73 -4.23 -11.26
C PRO A 412 1.21 -4.10 -11.36
N GLY A 413 0.72 -3.39 -12.37
CA GLY A 413 -0.71 -3.43 -12.71
C GLY A 413 -1.16 -4.84 -13.10
N PHE A 414 -2.48 -5.03 -13.19
CA PHE A 414 -3.10 -6.34 -13.40
C PHE A 414 -2.61 -7.05 -14.67
N ASN A 415 -2.77 -8.37 -14.68
CA ASN A 415 -2.58 -9.20 -15.87
C ASN A 415 -3.65 -8.93 -16.94
N ASP A 416 -3.42 -9.45 -18.15
CA ASP A 416 -4.30 -9.22 -19.31
C ASP A 416 -5.74 -9.73 -19.07
N GLU A 417 -5.93 -10.78 -18.27
CA GLU A 417 -7.24 -11.37 -18.00
C GLU A 417 -8.12 -10.43 -17.16
N ILE A 418 -7.56 -9.90 -16.06
CA ILE A 418 -8.27 -8.93 -15.20
C ILE A 418 -8.47 -7.61 -15.95
N ARG A 419 -7.45 -7.15 -16.70
CA ARG A 419 -7.60 -5.95 -17.53
C ARG A 419 -8.74 -6.07 -18.53
N ALA A 420 -8.94 -7.25 -19.13
CA ALA A 420 -10.03 -7.48 -20.07
C ALA A 420 -11.42 -7.47 -19.39
N ILE A 421 -11.53 -7.89 -18.13
CA ILE A 421 -12.76 -7.76 -17.32
C ILE A 421 -13.05 -6.29 -17.02
N MET A 422 -12.00 -5.54 -16.67
CA MET A 422 -12.05 -4.14 -16.27
C MET A 422 -11.93 -3.16 -17.45
N ASP A 423 -12.07 -3.63 -18.69
CA ASP A 423 -12.08 -2.79 -19.91
C ASP A 423 -13.39 -1.98 -20.00
N VAL A 424 -13.57 -1.11 -19.01
CA VAL A 424 -14.68 -0.19 -18.84
C VAL A 424 -14.07 1.21 -18.75
N HIS A 425 -14.61 2.21 -19.37
CA HIS A 425 -14.11 3.59 -19.39
C HIS A 425 -12.73 3.81 -20.01
N ASP A 426 -12.14 2.83 -20.70
CA ASP A 426 -10.74 2.91 -21.17
C ASP A 426 -9.75 3.23 -20.03
N ALA A 427 -10.04 2.71 -18.81
CA ALA A 427 -9.38 3.06 -17.58
C ALA A 427 -7.89 2.75 -17.62
N GLN A 428 -7.08 3.70 -17.14
CA GLN A 428 -5.63 3.54 -17.00
C GLN A 428 -5.31 2.73 -15.74
N ILE A 429 -4.96 1.45 -15.91
CA ILE A 429 -4.53 0.59 -14.79
C ILE A 429 -3.01 0.55 -14.76
N VAL A 430 -2.40 1.12 -13.73
CA VAL A 430 -0.95 1.31 -13.60
C VAL A 430 -0.40 0.61 -12.35
N SER A 431 0.91 0.67 -12.12
CA SER A 431 1.55 0.02 -10.96
C SER A 431 1.30 0.75 -9.64
N ASN A 432 1.52 0.06 -8.53
CA ASN A 432 1.58 0.64 -7.19
C ASN A 432 3.04 0.60 -6.67
N PRO A 433 3.68 1.77 -6.40
CA PRO A 433 3.19 3.13 -6.65
C PRO A 433 3.31 3.55 -8.12
N ALA A 434 2.61 4.64 -8.48
CA ALA A 434 2.79 5.35 -9.74
C ALA A 434 2.69 6.86 -9.52
N THR A 435 3.30 7.63 -10.41
CA THR A 435 3.09 9.08 -10.49
C THR A 435 2.17 9.36 -11.67
N VAL A 436 1.12 10.13 -11.43
CA VAL A 436 0.15 10.51 -12.44
C VAL A 436 0.12 12.04 -12.51
N THR A 437 0.53 12.61 -13.63
CA THR A 437 0.41 14.06 -13.85
C THR A 437 -0.94 14.34 -14.48
N VAL A 438 -1.80 15.05 -13.77
CA VAL A 438 -3.17 15.40 -14.18
C VAL A 438 -3.25 16.91 -14.31
N GLU A 439 -3.49 17.42 -15.54
CA GLU A 439 -3.58 18.87 -15.81
C GLU A 439 -2.37 19.66 -15.26
N GLY A 440 -1.18 19.05 -15.32
CA GLY A 440 0.06 19.65 -14.81
C GLY A 440 0.24 19.57 -13.29
N VAL A 441 -0.61 18.82 -12.58
CA VAL A 441 -0.49 18.51 -11.15
C VAL A 441 0.08 17.09 -10.98
N ASP A 442 1.21 16.96 -10.32
CA ASP A 442 1.86 15.67 -10.06
C ASP A 442 1.24 14.97 -8.84
N VAL A 443 0.50 13.89 -9.07
CA VAL A 443 -0.11 13.04 -8.03
C VAL A 443 0.70 11.76 -7.87
N LEU A 444 1.33 11.57 -6.72
CA LEU A 444 1.88 10.26 -6.33
C LEU A 444 0.74 9.41 -5.76
N MET A 445 0.36 8.38 -6.48
CA MET A 445 -0.58 7.37 -6.02
C MET A 445 0.20 6.20 -5.41
N TYR A 446 -0.12 5.84 -4.17
CA TYR A 446 0.42 4.71 -3.45
C TYR A 446 -0.67 4.12 -2.56
N HIS A 447 -0.91 2.81 -2.63
CA HIS A 447 -2.01 2.23 -1.84
C HIS A 447 -1.86 2.49 -0.34
N GLY A 448 -0.68 2.24 0.24
CA GLY A 448 -0.44 2.69 1.62
C GLY A 448 -0.04 1.60 2.62
N VAL A 449 0.28 0.37 2.19
CA VAL A 449 0.59 -0.76 3.09
C VAL A 449 1.66 -0.42 4.15
N SER A 450 2.67 0.38 3.80
CA SER A 450 3.73 0.77 4.74
C SER A 450 3.28 1.77 5.81
N LEU A 451 2.09 2.37 5.68
CA LEU A 451 1.56 3.28 6.72
C LEU A 451 1.37 2.57 8.05
N ASP A 452 0.90 1.31 8.03
CA ASP A 452 0.77 0.48 9.24
C ASP A 452 2.09 0.35 9.98
N GLU A 453 3.17 0.09 9.25
CA GLU A 453 4.51 -0.06 9.81
C GLU A 453 5.04 1.27 10.37
N VAL A 454 4.85 2.37 9.64
CA VAL A 454 5.24 3.71 10.10
C VAL A 454 4.47 4.11 11.36
N ILE A 455 3.18 3.81 11.43
CA ILE A 455 2.32 4.08 12.61
C ILE A 455 2.76 3.23 13.80
N ALA A 456 3.10 1.95 13.57
CA ALA A 456 3.51 1.05 14.63
C ALA A 456 4.88 1.39 15.25
N GLU A 457 5.79 1.96 14.46
CA GLU A 457 7.16 2.21 14.90
C GLU A 457 7.41 3.63 15.41
N LEU A 458 6.65 4.61 14.95
CA LEU A 458 6.87 6.01 15.31
C LEU A 458 5.97 6.44 16.49
N PRO A 459 6.38 7.48 17.24
CA PRO A 459 5.54 8.06 18.29
C PRO A 459 4.18 8.54 17.75
N GLU A 460 3.10 8.38 18.53
CA GLU A 460 1.72 8.72 18.16
C GLU A 460 1.55 10.17 17.63
N GLU A 461 2.32 11.11 18.17
CA GLU A 461 2.31 12.50 17.68
C GLU A 461 2.93 12.66 16.27
N LYS A 462 3.72 11.67 15.81
CA LYS A 462 4.38 11.65 14.50
C LYS A 462 3.64 10.83 13.46
N ALA A 463 2.94 9.78 13.89
CA ALA A 463 2.14 8.90 13.05
C ALA A 463 1.05 8.25 13.87
N SER A 464 -0.19 8.25 13.38
CA SER A 464 -1.32 7.57 14.04
C SER A 464 -2.40 7.22 13.01
N TYR A 465 -3.23 6.23 13.34
CA TYR A 465 -4.39 5.89 12.51
C TYR A 465 -5.41 7.03 12.42
N ASP A 466 -5.62 7.78 13.49
CA ASP A 466 -6.56 8.91 13.50
C ASP A 466 -6.12 10.08 12.62
N GLU A 467 -4.82 10.18 12.34
CA GLU A 467 -4.24 11.22 11.49
C GLU A 467 -3.26 10.61 10.47
N PRO A 468 -3.73 9.76 9.53
CA PRO A 468 -2.87 8.98 8.61
C PRO A 468 -1.95 9.86 7.76
N HIS A 469 -2.37 11.09 7.46
CA HIS A 469 -1.54 12.06 6.74
C HIS A 469 -0.22 12.38 7.46
N LYS A 470 -0.12 12.20 8.80
CA LYS A 470 1.15 12.37 9.52
C LYS A 470 2.15 11.25 9.19
N ALA A 471 1.68 10.00 9.06
CA ALA A 471 2.53 8.90 8.58
C ALA A 471 3.01 9.15 7.14
N MET A 472 2.13 9.68 6.28
CA MET A 472 2.51 10.10 4.91
C MET A 472 3.58 11.20 4.90
N TYR A 473 3.55 12.14 5.87
CA TYR A 473 4.61 13.15 6.03
C TYR A 473 5.97 12.52 6.33
N GLN A 474 5.99 11.42 7.09
CA GLN A 474 7.22 10.70 7.36
C GLN A 474 7.78 10.04 6.10
N LEU A 475 6.92 9.45 5.25
CA LEU A 475 7.34 8.89 3.96
C LEU A 475 7.88 9.99 3.02
N LEU A 476 7.21 11.14 2.93
CA LEU A 476 7.70 12.30 2.18
C LEU A 476 9.05 12.82 2.72
N LYS A 477 9.23 12.87 4.04
CA LYS A 477 10.50 13.26 4.69
C LYS A 477 11.64 12.31 4.33
N LYS A 478 11.34 11.02 4.22
CA LYS A 478 12.30 9.98 3.85
C LYS A 478 12.50 9.85 2.34
N ARG A 479 11.61 10.47 1.54
CA ARG A 479 11.57 10.36 0.08
C ARG A 479 11.48 8.89 -0.39
N HIS A 480 10.69 8.08 0.36
CA HIS A 480 10.49 6.67 0.07
C HIS A 480 9.15 6.20 0.61
N VAL A 481 8.33 5.51 -0.19
CA VAL A 481 6.99 5.07 0.24
C VAL A 481 7.00 3.84 1.14
N ALA A 482 8.04 2.99 1.10
CA ALA A 482 8.21 1.84 2.00
C ALA A 482 9.70 1.63 2.31
N PRO A 483 10.31 2.42 3.24
CA PRO A 483 11.76 2.42 3.45
C PRO A 483 12.27 1.11 4.05
N GLN A 484 11.55 0.48 4.98
CA GLN A 484 12.01 -0.67 5.73
C GLN A 484 11.99 -1.97 4.93
N PHE A 485 12.94 -2.85 5.20
CA PHE A 485 13.02 -4.18 4.62
C PHE A 485 12.95 -5.24 5.71
N GLY A 486 12.13 -6.27 5.49
CA GLY A 486 11.94 -7.35 6.45
C GLY A 486 10.94 -7.08 7.56
N GLY A 487 10.22 -5.95 7.49
CA GLY A 487 9.07 -5.62 8.33
C GLY A 487 7.77 -6.26 7.84
N HIS A 488 6.63 -5.62 8.14
CA HIS A 488 5.32 -6.06 7.66
C HIS A 488 5.18 -5.85 6.16
N THR A 489 5.64 -4.72 5.64
CA THR A 489 5.68 -4.44 4.21
C THR A 489 6.70 -5.31 3.51
N ARG A 490 6.26 -6.09 2.55
CA ARG A 490 7.14 -6.93 1.74
C ARG A 490 7.67 -6.12 0.57
N VAL A 491 8.98 -6.08 0.41
CA VAL A 491 9.64 -5.38 -0.70
C VAL A 491 10.16 -6.41 -1.70
N ALA A 492 9.77 -6.28 -2.96
CA ALA A 492 10.30 -7.08 -4.06
C ALA A 492 11.54 -6.40 -4.64
N PRO A 493 12.59 -7.16 -5.00
CA PRO A 493 13.74 -6.62 -5.69
C PRO A 493 13.42 -6.39 -7.17
N GLU A 494 13.83 -5.21 -7.67
CA GLU A 494 13.65 -4.83 -9.07
C GLU A 494 14.95 -4.26 -9.65
N GLU A 495 14.96 -3.93 -10.94
CA GLU A 495 16.15 -3.31 -11.55
C GLU A 495 16.51 -1.96 -10.94
N ARG A 496 15.49 -1.23 -10.49
CA ARG A 496 15.59 0.02 -9.74
C ARG A 496 14.59 0.00 -8.58
N ASP A 497 14.83 0.83 -7.58
CA ASP A 497 13.88 1.01 -6.47
C ASP A 497 12.73 1.95 -6.89
N TYR A 498 11.61 1.37 -7.32
CA TYR A 498 10.42 2.13 -7.72
C TYR A 498 9.69 2.79 -6.55
N LEU A 499 10.05 2.44 -5.30
CA LEU A 499 9.46 3.00 -4.08
C LEU A 499 10.10 4.33 -3.67
N VAL A 500 11.20 4.73 -4.32
CA VAL A 500 11.85 6.04 -4.10
C VAL A 500 11.01 7.15 -4.71
N ILE A 501 10.69 8.15 -3.90
CA ILE A 501 10.07 9.42 -4.34
C ILE A 501 11.17 10.31 -4.92
N GLU A 502 11.48 10.19 -6.20
CA GLU A 502 12.57 10.95 -6.84
C GLU A 502 12.18 12.40 -7.06
N ASP A 503 11.04 12.65 -7.67
CA ASP A 503 10.44 13.98 -7.82
C ASP A 503 9.45 14.22 -6.69
N VAL A 504 9.34 15.47 -6.25
CA VAL A 504 8.39 15.84 -5.19
C VAL A 504 7.02 16.01 -5.83
N PRO A 505 6.01 15.22 -5.43
CA PRO A 505 4.67 15.39 -5.95
C PRO A 505 4.00 16.65 -5.40
N ASP A 506 2.97 17.14 -6.08
CA ASP A 506 2.06 18.17 -5.59
C ASP A 506 1.04 17.58 -4.62
N VAL A 507 0.60 16.35 -4.93
CA VAL A 507 -0.37 15.59 -4.14
C VAL A 507 0.18 14.19 -3.88
N PHE A 508 0.06 13.71 -2.65
CA PHE A 508 0.33 12.33 -2.27
C PHE A 508 -0.97 11.67 -1.84
N HIS A 509 -1.49 10.74 -2.63
CA HIS A 509 -2.77 10.06 -2.41
C HIS A 509 -2.55 8.61 -1.99
N THR A 510 -3.18 8.21 -0.86
CA THR A 510 -3.14 6.84 -0.32
C THR A 510 -4.52 6.38 0.15
N GLY A 511 -4.64 5.07 0.41
CA GLY A 511 -5.75 4.35 1.05
C GLY A 511 -5.25 3.47 2.20
N HIS A 512 -5.67 2.21 2.21
CA HIS A 512 -5.23 1.09 3.05
C HIS A 512 -5.68 1.14 4.51
N VAL A 513 -5.47 2.23 5.20
CA VAL A 513 -5.79 2.32 6.64
C VAL A 513 -7.26 2.63 6.93
N HIS A 514 -8.09 2.74 5.89
CA HIS A 514 -9.53 3.01 5.97
C HIS A 514 -9.90 4.27 6.76
N LYS A 515 -8.97 5.21 6.90
CA LYS A 515 -9.18 6.48 7.60
C LYS A 515 -9.11 7.66 6.64
N LEU A 516 -9.99 8.60 6.82
CA LEU A 516 -9.95 9.86 6.07
C LEU A 516 -9.02 10.83 6.77
N GLY A 517 -7.98 11.29 6.09
CA GLY A 517 -7.07 12.27 6.66
C GLY A 517 -6.31 13.05 5.61
N TRP A 518 -6.17 14.35 5.81
CA TRP A 518 -5.42 15.19 4.88
C TRP A 518 -4.69 16.33 5.57
N GLY A 519 -3.65 16.81 4.90
CA GLY A 519 -2.88 17.96 5.36
C GLY A 519 -1.75 18.30 4.42
N LYS A 520 -1.04 19.40 4.67
CA LYS A 520 0.06 19.88 3.81
C LYS A 520 1.40 19.74 4.53
N TYR A 521 2.37 19.08 3.87
CA TYR A 521 3.75 18.96 4.28
C TYR A 521 4.68 19.64 3.28
N HIS A 522 5.30 20.76 3.65
CA HIS A 522 6.16 21.57 2.76
C HIS A 522 5.51 21.86 1.38
N ASN A 523 4.23 22.21 1.39
CA ASN A 523 3.33 22.45 0.26
C ASN A 523 2.82 21.20 -0.46
N VAL A 524 3.32 20.00 -0.22
CA VAL A 524 2.72 18.76 -0.73
C VAL A 524 1.41 18.49 0.02
N LEU A 525 0.31 18.30 -0.69
CA LEU A 525 -0.97 17.87 -0.14
C LEU A 525 -0.97 16.35 0.01
N ALA A 526 -0.99 15.85 1.25
CA ALA A 526 -1.16 14.42 1.55
C ALA A 526 -2.62 14.13 1.83
N VAL A 527 -3.19 13.09 1.20
CA VAL A 527 -4.59 12.69 1.33
C VAL A 527 -4.68 11.17 1.46
N ASN A 528 -5.25 10.70 2.57
CA ASN A 528 -5.76 9.33 2.69
C ASN A 528 -7.26 9.38 2.53
N SER A 529 -7.85 8.61 1.60
CA SER A 529 -9.19 8.86 1.09
C SER A 529 -10.32 8.14 1.83
N GLY A 530 -10.01 7.36 2.88
CA GLY A 530 -11.02 6.54 3.57
C GLY A 530 -11.32 5.25 2.83
N CYS A 531 -12.54 4.73 2.91
CA CYS A 531 -12.94 3.48 2.26
C CYS A 531 -14.44 3.47 1.87
N TRP A 532 -14.85 2.39 1.17
CA TRP A 532 -16.26 2.12 0.79
C TRP A 532 -16.78 0.83 1.43
N GLN A 533 -16.13 0.40 2.50
CA GLN A 533 -16.46 -0.77 3.29
C GLN A 533 -16.88 -0.34 4.70
N ALA A 534 -18.00 -0.86 5.20
CA ALA A 534 -18.38 -0.69 6.60
C ALA A 534 -17.46 -1.53 7.51
N GLN A 535 -17.50 -1.28 8.82
CA GLN A 535 -16.60 -1.94 9.75
C GLN A 535 -16.81 -3.46 9.79
N THR A 536 -15.82 -4.23 9.33
CA THR A 536 -15.84 -5.70 9.35
C THR A 536 -15.64 -6.27 10.76
N ASP A 537 -15.93 -7.56 10.96
CA ASP A 537 -15.69 -8.22 12.26
C ASP A 537 -14.18 -8.32 12.57
N PHE A 538 -13.35 -8.49 11.53
CA PHE A 538 -11.90 -8.40 11.69
C PHE A 538 -11.48 -7.02 12.21
N GLN A 539 -11.94 -5.93 11.59
CA GLN A 539 -11.64 -4.55 12.01
C GLN A 539 -12.14 -4.26 13.43
N LYS A 540 -13.33 -4.76 13.80
CA LYS A 540 -13.84 -4.69 15.18
C LYS A 540 -12.90 -5.39 16.17
N SER A 541 -12.35 -6.54 15.78
CA SER A 541 -11.45 -7.34 16.64
C SER A 541 -10.13 -6.63 16.95
N VAL A 542 -9.66 -5.76 16.02
CA VAL A 542 -8.41 -4.99 16.15
C VAL A 542 -8.66 -3.51 16.45
N ASN A 543 -9.92 -3.14 16.75
CA ASN A 543 -10.36 -1.79 17.12
C ASN A 543 -10.08 -0.73 16.03
N ILE A 544 -10.23 -1.08 14.76
CA ILE A 544 -10.22 -0.14 13.63
C ILE A 544 -11.66 0.32 13.39
N ASP A 545 -11.90 1.64 13.41
CA ASP A 545 -13.19 2.29 13.10
C ASP A 545 -13.04 3.05 11.76
N PRO A 546 -13.51 2.50 10.63
CA PRO A 546 -13.23 3.07 9.31
C PRO A 546 -14.03 4.35 9.04
N ASP A 547 -13.44 5.25 8.26
CA ASP A 547 -14.13 6.40 7.69
C ASP A 547 -14.70 6.03 6.31
N SER A 548 -15.94 5.53 6.30
CA SER A 548 -16.57 4.91 5.15
C SER A 548 -17.51 5.84 4.39
N GLY A 549 -17.57 5.69 3.05
CA GLY A 549 -18.49 6.41 2.16
C GLY A 549 -18.13 7.87 1.97
N TYR A 550 -16.84 8.21 2.03
CA TYR A 550 -16.32 9.54 1.74
C TYR A 550 -15.62 9.58 0.39
N ALA A 551 -15.74 10.71 -0.30
CA ALA A 551 -14.91 11.04 -1.45
C ALA A 551 -14.33 12.46 -1.27
N PRO A 552 -13.01 12.59 -1.12
CA PRO A 552 -12.29 13.85 -1.30
C PRO A 552 -12.36 14.30 -2.76
N ILE A 553 -12.81 15.52 -3.00
CA ILE A 553 -12.86 16.16 -4.31
C ILE A 553 -11.83 17.28 -4.32
N LEU A 554 -10.84 17.15 -5.17
CA LEU A 554 -9.68 18.04 -5.28
C LEU A 554 -9.86 19.02 -6.44
N ASP A 555 -9.81 20.30 -6.16
CA ASP A 555 -9.68 21.36 -7.17
C ASP A 555 -8.23 21.39 -7.69
N LEU A 556 -8.00 20.99 -8.94
CA LEU A 556 -6.64 20.89 -9.49
C LEU A 556 -6.01 22.26 -9.78
N ASP A 557 -6.79 23.31 -9.92
CA ASP A 557 -6.31 24.68 -10.15
C ASP A 557 -5.83 25.38 -8.87
N THR A 558 -6.39 25.03 -7.71
CA THR A 558 -6.07 25.67 -6.42
C THR A 558 -5.41 24.74 -5.40
N LEU A 559 -5.52 23.44 -5.59
CA LEU A 559 -5.22 22.39 -4.62
C LEU A 559 -5.97 22.57 -3.28
N ASP A 560 -7.17 23.13 -3.36
CA ASP A 560 -8.16 23.08 -2.30
C ASP A 560 -8.98 21.80 -2.41
N MET A 561 -9.48 21.32 -1.30
CA MET A 561 -10.18 20.04 -1.27
C MET A 561 -11.50 20.14 -0.53
N THR A 562 -12.55 19.58 -1.12
CA THR A 562 -13.87 19.40 -0.50
C THR A 562 -14.08 17.92 -0.23
N VAL A 563 -14.50 17.56 0.97
CA VAL A 563 -14.84 16.18 1.32
C VAL A 563 -16.34 16.01 1.30
N ARG A 564 -16.81 15.01 0.53
CA ARG A 564 -18.22 14.62 0.49
C ARG A 564 -18.44 13.29 1.18
N LYS A 565 -19.62 13.15 1.80
CA LYS A 565 -20.07 11.90 2.40
C LYS A 565 -21.33 11.42 1.71
N PHE A 566 -21.37 10.15 1.35
CA PHE A 566 -22.44 9.50 0.60
C PHE A 566 -23.16 8.38 1.40
N SER A 567 -22.80 8.21 2.67
CA SER A 567 -23.39 7.20 3.59
C SER A 567 -24.25 7.83 4.67
#